data_4299451ddec965c84b7ad1743a695e40
#
_entry.id   4299451ddec965c84b7ad1743a695e40
#
_cell.length_a   1.000
_cell.length_b   1.000
_cell.length_c   1.000
_cell.angle_alpha   90.00
_cell.angle_beta   90.00
_cell.angle_gamma   90.00
#
_symmetry.space_group_name_H-M   'P 1'
#
loop_
_entity.id
_entity.type
_entity.pdbx_description
1 polymer ?
#
loop_
_entity_poly.entity_id
_entity_poly.type
_entity_poly.pdbx_seq_one_letter_code
_entity_poly.pdbx_strand_id
1 'polypeptide(L)'
;MGRKCSRIVTKTRIFVSWRAEEKWLNAMGAKGYRLADVDAFDYKFTVAAGKTFVYSLEWLDVSPLSDEGERFAAERAESGFSLCASKRGWAYYIREGADAPEKDAPALRLTMRHYRAVSLFLLVLFLVFTGLTAYNFYYQSVFAAEGYTIPKSSISVEFF
;
A
#
# COMPACT_ATOMS: atom_id res chain seq x y z
N MET A 1 -16.13 6.34 -38.27
CA MET A 1 -15.43 6.70 -37.02
C MET A 1 -14.59 5.53 -36.59
N GLY A 2 -13.28 5.53 -36.88
CA GLY A 2 -12.37 4.44 -36.53
C GLY A 2 -12.10 4.43 -35.04
N ARG A 3 -12.47 3.35 -34.33
CA ARG A 3 -12.01 3.09 -32.97
C ARG A 3 -10.50 2.92 -33.00
N LYS A 4 -9.73 3.93 -32.54
CA LYS A 4 -8.31 3.78 -32.27
C LYS A 4 -8.17 2.65 -31.25
N CYS A 5 -7.69 1.50 -31.67
CA CYS A 5 -7.38 0.38 -30.78
C CYS A 5 -6.26 0.87 -29.84
N SER A 6 -6.62 1.22 -28.62
CA SER A 6 -5.68 1.69 -27.62
C SER A 6 -4.86 0.48 -27.16
N ARG A 7 -3.55 0.47 -27.44
CA ARG A 7 -2.65 -0.62 -27.05
C ARG A 7 -2.59 -0.68 -25.53
N ILE A 8 -3.03 -1.80 -24.96
CA ILE A 8 -2.89 -2.08 -23.53
C ILE A 8 -1.49 -2.65 -23.27
N VAL A 9 -0.80 -2.09 -22.30
CA VAL A 9 0.51 -2.54 -21.83
C VAL A 9 0.39 -2.89 -20.36
N THR A 10 0.65 -4.12 -20.01
CA THR A 10 0.69 -4.58 -18.61
C THR A 10 2.12 -4.55 -18.10
N LYS A 11 2.30 -4.04 -16.87
CA LYS A 11 3.58 -4.05 -16.16
C LYS A 11 3.37 -4.59 -14.77
N THR A 12 4.09 -5.65 -14.44
CA THR A 12 4.10 -6.27 -13.11
C THR A 12 5.17 -5.60 -12.26
N ARG A 13 4.78 -5.10 -11.08
CA ARG A 13 5.72 -4.51 -10.13
C ARG A 13 5.20 -4.54 -8.70
N ILE A 14 6.13 -4.76 -7.75
CA ILE A 14 5.84 -4.76 -6.31
C ILE A 14 6.45 -3.50 -5.69
N PHE A 15 5.66 -2.79 -4.90
CA PHE A 15 6.11 -1.63 -4.14
C PHE A 15 5.90 -1.86 -2.65
N VAL A 16 6.92 -1.53 -1.86
CA VAL A 16 6.87 -1.53 -0.39
C VAL A 16 6.35 -0.19 0.14
N SER A 17 6.47 0.87 -0.66
CA SER A 17 6.09 2.22 -0.28
C SER A 17 5.20 2.84 -1.36
N TRP A 18 4.07 3.42 -0.94
CA TRP A 18 3.17 4.16 -1.81
C TRP A 18 3.86 5.35 -2.52
N ARG A 19 4.83 5.99 -1.86
CA ARG A 19 5.61 7.09 -2.46
C ARG A 19 6.46 6.61 -3.64
N ALA A 20 7.04 5.41 -3.52
CA ALA A 20 7.81 4.81 -4.62
C ALA A 20 6.90 4.42 -5.78
N GLU A 21 5.70 3.89 -5.48
CA GLU A 21 4.66 3.58 -6.46
C GLU A 21 4.20 4.83 -7.20
N GLU A 22 3.84 5.89 -6.48
CA GLU A 22 3.41 7.16 -7.05
C GLU A 22 4.49 7.81 -7.92
N LYS A 23 5.75 7.82 -7.45
CA LYS A 23 6.89 8.31 -8.23
C LYS A 23 7.05 7.53 -9.53
N TRP A 24 6.89 6.21 -9.48
CA TRP A 24 6.97 5.37 -10.67
C TRP A 24 5.80 5.62 -11.60
N LEU A 25 4.57 5.73 -11.10
CA LEU A 25 3.39 6.06 -11.92
C LEU A 25 3.55 7.41 -12.60
N ASN A 26 4.07 8.42 -11.91
CA ASN A 26 4.36 9.73 -12.50
C ASN A 26 5.43 9.64 -13.59
N ALA A 27 6.47 8.82 -13.42
CA ALA A 27 7.46 8.56 -14.47
C ALA A 27 6.85 7.81 -15.67
N MET A 28 5.83 6.97 -15.47
CA MET A 28 5.06 6.35 -16.54
C MET A 28 4.13 7.34 -17.22
N GLY A 29 3.45 8.20 -16.44
CA GLY A 29 2.59 9.26 -16.95
C GLY A 29 3.32 10.28 -17.84
N ALA A 30 4.53 10.67 -17.46
CA ALA A 30 5.40 11.53 -18.26
C ALA A 30 5.76 10.92 -19.64
N LYS A 31 5.71 9.59 -19.77
CA LYS A 31 5.91 8.85 -21.03
C LYS A 31 4.62 8.61 -21.81
N GLY A 32 3.49 9.21 -21.38
CA GLY A 32 2.20 9.05 -22.05
C GLY A 32 1.44 7.76 -21.70
N TYR A 33 1.80 7.07 -20.63
CA TYR A 33 1.05 5.92 -20.15
C TYR A 33 -0.09 6.35 -19.23
N ARG A 34 -1.33 6.09 -19.66
CA ARG A 34 -2.53 6.30 -18.86
C ARG A 34 -2.91 5.02 -18.15
N LEU A 35 -2.96 5.03 -16.82
CA LEU A 35 -3.40 3.90 -16.00
C LEU A 35 -4.88 3.62 -16.27
N ALA A 36 -5.20 2.38 -16.59
CA ALA A 36 -6.56 1.92 -16.85
C ALA A 36 -7.08 1.03 -15.72
N ASP A 37 -6.17 0.24 -15.09
CA ASP A 37 -6.55 -0.71 -14.05
C ASP A 37 -5.32 -1.12 -13.22
N VAL A 38 -5.54 -1.50 -11.97
CA VAL A 38 -4.52 -2.03 -11.05
C VAL A 38 -5.05 -3.29 -10.39
N ASP A 39 -4.40 -4.41 -10.63
CA ASP A 39 -4.62 -5.66 -9.92
C ASP A 39 -3.50 -5.90 -8.89
N ALA A 40 -3.38 -7.08 -8.30
CA ALA A 40 -2.48 -7.39 -7.19
C ALA A 40 -1.07 -6.77 -7.35
N PHE A 41 -0.41 -7.03 -8.46
CA PHE A 41 0.92 -6.50 -8.80
C PHE A 41 0.99 -6.00 -10.24
N ASP A 42 -0.13 -6.07 -10.97
CA ASP A 42 -0.21 -5.77 -12.39
C ASP A 42 -0.88 -4.41 -12.62
N TYR A 43 -0.19 -3.56 -13.34
CA TYR A 43 -0.63 -2.24 -13.75
C TYR A 43 -0.92 -2.27 -15.23
N LYS A 44 -2.17 -2.05 -15.62
CA LYS A 44 -2.61 -1.99 -17.00
C LYS A 44 -2.65 -0.55 -17.47
N PHE A 45 -1.90 -0.26 -18.52
CA PHE A 45 -1.82 1.08 -19.10
C PHE A 45 -2.36 1.09 -20.52
N THR A 46 -2.95 2.21 -20.91
CA THR A 46 -3.21 2.57 -22.30
C THR A 46 -2.19 3.60 -22.75
N VAL A 47 -1.70 3.49 -23.98
CA VAL A 47 -0.73 4.45 -24.52
C VAL A 47 -1.47 5.61 -25.16
N ALA A 48 -1.22 6.83 -24.69
CA ALA A 48 -1.76 8.07 -25.21
C ALA A 48 -0.60 8.94 -25.71
N ALA A 49 -0.23 8.76 -26.97
CA ALA A 49 0.88 9.50 -27.57
C ALA A 49 0.65 11.00 -27.53
N GLY A 50 1.67 11.75 -27.12
CA GLY A 50 1.65 13.21 -27.04
C GLY A 50 0.93 13.79 -25.81
N LYS A 51 0.49 12.94 -24.87
CA LYS A 51 -0.11 13.36 -23.61
C LYS A 51 0.76 12.99 -22.44
N THR A 52 0.76 13.81 -21.41
CA THR A 52 1.40 13.53 -20.12
C THR A 52 0.35 13.43 -19.04
N PHE A 53 0.62 12.59 -18.05
CA PHE A 53 -0.31 12.34 -16.95
C PHE A 53 0.42 12.46 -15.62
N VAL A 54 -0.28 13.00 -14.64
CA VAL A 54 0.16 13.07 -13.25
C VAL A 54 -0.76 12.22 -12.41
N TYR A 55 -0.18 11.44 -11.51
CA TYR A 55 -0.87 10.54 -10.60
C TYR A 55 -0.76 11.02 -9.17
N SER A 56 -1.84 10.86 -8.43
CA SER A 56 -1.89 11.01 -6.97
C SER A 56 -2.51 9.77 -6.35
N LEU A 57 -1.82 9.19 -5.39
CA LEU A 57 -2.28 8.02 -4.63
C LEU A 57 -2.76 8.46 -3.28
N GLU A 58 -3.96 8.00 -2.92
CA GLU A 58 -4.57 8.33 -1.63
C GLU A 58 -5.14 7.08 -0.98
N TRP A 59 -4.93 6.98 0.33
CA TRP A 59 -5.60 5.96 1.12
C TRP A 59 -6.94 6.51 1.60
N LEU A 60 -8.01 5.79 1.27
CA LEU A 60 -9.35 6.09 1.75
C LEU A 60 -9.73 5.08 2.83
N ASP A 61 -10.19 5.57 3.98
CA ASP A 61 -10.73 4.71 5.07
C ASP A 61 -12.10 4.10 4.68
N VAL A 62 -12.64 4.53 3.54
CA VAL A 62 -13.92 4.11 2.98
C VAL A 62 -13.74 3.57 1.57
N SER A 63 -14.73 2.82 1.08
CA SER A 63 -14.72 2.38 -0.31
C SER A 63 -14.74 3.60 -1.25
N PRO A 64 -13.87 3.66 -2.28
CA PRO A 64 -13.96 4.71 -3.30
C PRO A 64 -15.29 4.78 -4.04
N LEU A 65 -16.10 3.71 -3.97
CA LEU A 65 -17.45 3.59 -4.58
C LEU A 65 -18.58 3.82 -3.57
N SER A 66 -18.29 4.26 -2.33
CA SER A 66 -19.29 4.70 -1.36
C SER A 66 -19.61 6.17 -1.55
N ASP A 67 -20.75 6.63 -0.98
CA ASP A 67 -21.17 8.04 -1.01
C ASP A 67 -20.07 8.99 -0.49
N GLU A 68 -19.33 8.55 0.52
CA GLU A 68 -18.20 9.30 1.07
C GLU A 68 -16.99 9.28 0.11
N GLY A 69 -16.71 8.14 -0.53
CA GLY A 69 -15.70 8.03 -1.57
C GLY A 69 -16.01 8.89 -2.79
N GLU A 70 -17.28 9.00 -3.18
CA GLU A 70 -17.72 9.87 -4.27
C GLU A 70 -17.55 11.36 -3.92
N ARG A 71 -17.77 11.76 -2.66
CA ARG A 71 -17.48 13.12 -2.20
C ARG A 71 -15.99 13.45 -2.30
N PHE A 72 -15.12 12.54 -1.90
CA PHE A 72 -13.67 12.68 -2.10
C PHE A 72 -13.29 12.80 -3.56
N ALA A 73 -13.91 11.99 -4.43
CA ALA A 73 -13.68 12.06 -5.86
C ALA A 73 -14.15 13.40 -6.46
N ALA A 74 -15.28 13.94 -5.97
CA ALA A 74 -15.80 15.25 -6.38
C ALA A 74 -14.86 16.39 -5.97
N GLU A 75 -14.36 16.37 -4.72
CA GLU A 75 -13.37 17.35 -4.25
C GLU A 75 -12.08 17.30 -5.08
N ARG A 76 -11.63 16.10 -5.47
CA ARG A 76 -10.46 15.96 -6.35
C ARG A 76 -10.73 16.40 -7.78
N ALA A 77 -11.96 16.28 -8.24
CA ALA A 77 -12.37 16.74 -9.56
C ALA A 77 -12.26 18.27 -9.69
N GLU A 78 -12.47 19.03 -8.61
CA GLU A 78 -12.25 20.49 -8.59
C GLU A 78 -10.78 20.85 -8.89
N SER A 79 -9.84 19.99 -8.47
CA SER A 79 -8.40 20.12 -8.78
C SER A 79 -8.01 19.47 -10.11
N GLY A 80 -8.98 19.06 -10.93
CA GLY A 80 -8.79 18.45 -12.25
C GLY A 80 -8.37 16.97 -12.21
N PHE A 81 -8.42 16.32 -11.03
CA PHE A 81 -8.14 14.90 -10.91
C PHE A 81 -9.39 14.04 -11.11
N SER A 82 -9.24 12.89 -11.75
CA SER A 82 -10.29 11.89 -11.88
C SER A 82 -9.80 10.54 -11.31
N LEU A 83 -10.70 9.81 -10.65
CA LEU A 83 -10.42 8.45 -10.19
C LEU A 83 -10.24 7.54 -11.41
N CYS A 84 -9.10 6.85 -11.51
CA CYS A 84 -8.82 5.94 -12.64
C CYS A 84 -8.75 4.47 -12.22
N ALA A 85 -8.40 4.19 -10.98
CA ALA A 85 -8.38 2.84 -10.43
C ALA A 85 -8.53 2.88 -8.90
N SER A 86 -8.91 1.76 -8.31
CA SER A 86 -8.91 1.59 -6.86
C SER A 86 -8.48 0.19 -6.48
N LYS A 87 -7.75 0.04 -5.37
CA LYS A 87 -7.23 -1.25 -4.91
C LYS A 87 -7.05 -1.25 -3.40
N ARG A 88 -7.79 -2.11 -2.70
CA ARG A 88 -7.64 -2.35 -1.25
C ARG A 88 -7.58 -1.06 -0.41
N GLY A 89 -8.49 -0.12 -0.64
CA GLY A 89 -8.53 1.16 0.06
C GLY A 89 -7.61 2.24 -0.54
N TRP A 90 -6.77 1.92 -1.52
CA TRP A 90 -6.03 2.91 -2.28
C TRP A 90 -6.86 3.40 -3.46
N ALA A 91 -6.97 4.71 -3.60
CA ALA A 91 -7.54 5.40 -4.75
C ALA A 91 -6.41 5.98 -5.61
N TYR A 92 -6.48 5.72 -6.90
CA TYR A 92 -5.53 6.20 -7.90
C TYR A 92 -6.21 7.30 -8.70
N TYR A 93 -5.75 8.51 -8.51
CA TYR A 93 -6.25 9.68 -9.24
C TYR A 93 -5.29 10.04 -10.36
N ILE A 94 -5.85 10.49 -11.48
CA ILE A 94 -5.11 10.90 -12.69
C ILE A 94 -5.55 12.28 -13.13
N ARG A 95 -4.59 13.10 -13.56
CA ARG A 95 -4.82 14.38 -14.24
C ARG A 95 -3.97 14.44 -15.50
N GLU A 96 -4.50 15.01 -16.58
CA GLU A 96 -3.73 15.35 -17.77
C GLU A 96 -2.93 16.63 -17.52
N GLY A 97 -1.63 16.62 -17.82
CA GLY A 97 -0.71 17.72 -17.60
C GLY A 97 0.64 17.27 -17.06
N ALA A 98 1.59 18.19 -16.96
CA ALA A 98 2.97 17.88 -16.53
C ALA A 98 3.25 18.24 -15.06
N ASP A 99 2.43 19.10 -14.45
CA ASP A 99 2.71 19.62 -13.11
C ASP A 99 2.19 18.67 -12.04
N ALA A 100 3.11 18.13 -11.23
CA ALA A 100 2.75 17.37 -10.05
C ALA A 100 2.05 18.32 -9.05
N PRO A 101 0.89 17.95 -8.50
CA PRO A 101 0.24 18.76 -7.49
C PRO A 101 1.07 18.76 -6.21
N GLU A 102 1.13 19.90 -5.57
CA GLU A 102 1.53 19.96 -4.17
C GLU A 102 0.52 19.16 -3.35
N LYS A 103 1.00 18.19 -2.56
CA LYS A 103 0.11 17.34 -1.77
C LYS A 103 -0.47 18.15 -0.61
N ASP A 104 -1.76 18.34 -0.65
CA ASP A 104 -2.50 18.96 0.44
C ASP A 104 -2.38 18.17 1.76
N ALA A 105 -2.24 18.87 2.87
CA ALA A 105 -2.10 18.31 4.20
C ALA A 105 -3.18 17.26 4.60
N PRO A 106 -4.45 17.33 4.13
CA PRO A 106 -5.48 16.33 4.44
C PRO A 106 -5.18 14.92 3.92
N ALA A 107 -4.76 14.80 2.66
CA ALA A 107 -4.42 13.51 2.04
C ALA A 107 -3.24 12.82 2.76
N LEU A 108 -2.27 13.61 3.21
CA LEU A 108 -1.14 13.14 4.00
C LEU A 108 -1.60 12.62 5.38
N ARG A 109 -2.60 13.24 5.99
CA ARG A 109 -3.14 12.84 7.32
C ARG A 109 -3.83 11.47 7.28
N LEU A 110 -4.64 11.19 6.26
CA LEU A 110 -5.32 9.90 6.08
C LEU A 110 -4.31 8.77 5.86
N THR A 111 -3.31 9.00 5.03
CA THR A 111 -2.23 8.04 4.80
C THR A 111 -1.42 7.77 6.08
N MET A 112 -1.16 8.80 6.89
CA MET A 112 -0.44 8.68 8.17
C MET A 112 -1.23 7.90 9.22
N ARG A 113 -2.56 8.00 9.24
CA ARG A 113 -3.42 7.25 10.18
C ARG A 113 -3.28 5.75 9.98
N HIS A 114 -3.29 5.29 8.73
CA HIS A 114 -3.10 3.88 8.40
C HIS A 114 -1.74 3.36 8.89
N TYR A 115 -0.66 4.08 8.60
CA TYR A 115 0.68 3.68 9.05
C TYR A 115 0.82 3.69 10.58
N ARG A 116 0.15 4.60 11.29
CA ARG A 116 0.11 4.63 12.75
C ARG A 116 -0.58 3.40 13.32
N ALA A 117 -1.71 2.97 12.75
CA ALA A 117 -2.42 1.78 13.18
C ALA A 117 -1.58 0.52 13.01
N VAL A 118 -0.95 0.34 11.85
CA VAL A 118 -0.04 -0.79 11.57
C VAL A 118 1.18 -0.77 12.50
N SER A 119 1.79 0.39 12.70
CA SER A 119 2.95 0.55 13.60
C SER A 119 2.59 0.22 15.05
N LEU A 120 1.42 0.66 15.53
CA LEU A 120 0.94 0.34 16.87
C LEU A 120 0.70 -1.16 17.04
N PHE A 121 0.08 -1.80 16.05
CA PHE A 121 -0.13 -3.26 16.06
C PHE A 121 1.20 -4.04 16.14
N LEU A 122 2.18 -3.66 15.34
CA LEU A 122 3.52 -4.28 15.36
C LEU A 122 4.23 -4.04 16.70
N LEU A 123 4.09 -2.85 17.29
CA LEU A 123 4.64 -2.54 18.62
C LEU A 123 4.04 -3.46 19.70
N VAL A 124 2.70 -3.60 19.72
CA VAL A 124 2.02 -4.48 20.67
C VAL A 124 2.47 -5.93 20.50
N LEU A 125 2.55 -6.41 19.25
CA LEU A 125 3.03 -7.76 18.96
C LEU A 125 4.47 -7.98 19.46
N PHE A 126 5.34 -7.00 19.24
CA PHE A 126 6.71 -7.05 19.74
C PHE A 126 6.79 -7.10 21.28
N LEU A 127 5.98 -6.28 21.97
CA LEU A 127 5.93 -6.29 23.44
C LEU A 127 5.42 -7.63 24.00
N VAL A 128 4.39 -8.21 23.38
CA VAL A 128 3.87 -9.54 23.76
C VAL A 128 4.95 -10.60 23.59
N PHE A 129 5.67 -10.61 22.46
CA PHE A 129 6.71 -11.58 22.19
C PHE A 129 7.89 -11.45 23.16
N THR A 130 8.29 -10.21 23.46
CA THR A 130 9.35 -9.91 24.43
C THR A 130 8.93 -10.35 25.84
N GLY A 131 7.68 -10.09 26.24
CA GLY A 131 7.14 -10.53 27.53
C GLY A 131 7.11 -12.06 27.68
N LEU A 132 6.70 -12.77 26.64
CA LEU A 132 6.69 -14.24 26.63
C LEU A 132 8.10 -14.83 26.71
N THR A 133 9.07 -14.25 26.01
CA THR A 133 10.47 -14.70 26.09
C THR A 133 11.08 -14.42 27.45
N ALA A 134 10.84 -13.26 28.05
CA ALA A 134 11.29 -12.92 29.39
C ALA A 134 10.66 -13.84 30.46
N TYR A 135 9.35 -14.12 30.34
CA TYR A 135 8.65 -15.06 31.22
C TYR A 135 9.24 -16.47 31.12
N ASN A 136 9.49 -16.96 29.91
CA ASN A 136 10.08 -18.27 29.68
C ASN A 136 11.49 -18.36 30.30
N PHE A 137 12.31 -17.33 30.13
CA PHE A 137 13.64 -17.26 30.71
C PHE A 137 13.60 -17.22 32.24
N TYR A 138 12.70 -16.42 32.82
CA TYR A 138 12.49 -16.39 34.28
C TYR A 138 12.04 -17.75 34.80
N TYR A 139 11.07 -18.39 34.17
CA TYR A 139 10.59 -19.71 34.55
C TYR A 139 11.70 -20.73 34.53
N GLN A 140 12.50 -20.79 33.47
CA GLN A 140 13.66 -21.72 33.41
C GLN A 140 14.70 -21.43 34.49
N SER A 141 14.96 -20.19 34.83
CA SER A 141 15.94 -19.83 35.87
C SER A 141 15.48 -20.24 37.26
N VAL A 142 14.18 -20.14 37.58
CA VAL A 142 13.60 -20.57 38.83
C VAL A 142 13.67 -22.09 38.96
N PHE A 143 13.29 -22.84 37.93
CA PHE A 143 13.37 -24.32 37.96
C PHE A 143 14.80 -24.84 38.01
N ALA A 144 15.74 -24.16 37.36
CA ALA A 144 17.16 -24.51 37.45
C ALA A 144 17.71 -24.28 38.87
N ALA A 145 17.23 -23.25 39.57
CA ALA A 145 17.63 -22.98 40.98
C ALA A 145 17.07 -24.02 41.97
N GLU A 146 15.91 -24.60 41.68
CA GLU A 146 15.29 -25.67 42.52
C GLU A 146 15.84 -27.08 42.20
N GLY A 147 16.84 -27.22 41.33
CA GLY A 147 17.48 -28.48 41.01
C GLY A 147 16.66 -29.39 40.09
N TYR A 148 15.56 -28.92 39.53
CA TYR A 148 14.78 -29.66 38.54
C TYR A 148 15.49 -29.60 37.17
N THR A 149 16.08 -30.70 36.75
CA THR A 149 16.53 -30.86 35.37
C THR A 149 15.33 -31.16 34.49
N ILE A 150 14.94 -30.22 33.65
CA ILE A 150 13.92 -30.45 32.62
C ILE A 150 14.45 -31.52 31.67
N PRO A 151 13.76 -32.69 31.53
CA PRO A 151 14.20 -33.71 30.57
C PRO A 151 14.21 -33.03 29.18
N LYS A 152 15.37 -33.01 28.52
CA LYS A 152 15.47 -32.63 27.12
C LYS A 152 14.59 -33.59 26.33
N SER A 153 13.35 -33.22 26.04
CA SER A 153 12.57 -33.94 25.07
C SER A 153 13.32 -33.80 23.74
N SER A 154 13.93 -34.88 23.33
CA SER A 154 14.55 -34.99 22.01
C SER A 154 13.43 -34.94 20.96
N ILE A 155 13.02 -33.73 20.60
CA ILE A 155 12.26 -33.54 19.38
C ILE A 155 13.30 -33.56 18.25
N SER A 156 13.61 -34.77 17.78
CA SER A 156 14.28 -34.95 16.51
C SER A 156 13.27 -34.61 15.43
N VAL A 157 13.36 -33.39 14.88
CA VAL A 157 12.65 -33.01 13.65
C VAL A 157 13.43 -33.66 12.52
N GLU A 158 13.01 -34.85 12.09
CA GLU A 158 13.47 -35.43 10.84
C GLU A 158 12.83 -34.66 9.68
N PHE A 159 13.63 -33.90 8.95
CA PHE A 159 13.23 -33.31 7.68
C PHE A 159 13.32 -34.41 6.60
N PHE A 160 12.17 -34.79 6.05
CA PHE A 160 12.05 -35.50 4.79
C PHE A 160 12.06 -34.57 3.62
#